data_47bf2b4a62c193deff1d78900f351ce2
#
_entry.id   47bf2b4a62c193deff1d78900f351ce2
#
_cell.length_a   1.000
_cell.length_b   1.000
_cell.length_c   1.000
_cell.angle_alpha   90.00
_cell.angle_beta   90.00
_cell.angle_gamma   90.00
#
_symmetry.space_group_name_H-M   'P 1'
#
loop_
_entity.id
_entity.type
_entity.pdbx_description
1 polymer ?
#
loop_
_entity_poly.entity_id
_entity_poly.type
_entity_poly.pdbx_seq_one_letter_code
_entity_poly.pdbx_strand_id
1 'polypeptide(L)'
;MKQATTHPTLLRSVVLKRLCMVVCALIALLSFDACSSQDPDHIIELIAQAESKAESNPSEAYDIMSKIDRSSIDDEENMARYALVYSEACYYSRMYVDVDSLSSIAQRYYAESDMHNERARAEFQQAYVMYNAYEYPEAMIALLEAEKALSKCDNEHLLGVIHRSKGDIYHHGGLYQNSYDSYSKAYTSFERCELPYHMNYSKYNMGRAATMMRDFELAERLFFEARDYAIEVDDKDFLCVVLHELCEMYLLKSNFAKCAEVVEMFQRYDCVKWLISRYYAICAIVELKVNNNLDAAYSNLAIAEQHPQRDEEIIEKTRYLIYKHTHNDTEALKWCERLLIRHNDYVRDIVSQPVLNYQIDLLQAKLDHEESQNQAIIRERNLSNQRNIAVYLALTIIILLLIALQRYRVKQKDRDIAHYVAMIDELQLTRNDISQPMADAVDRLYNDRLKDLNRLCETFYEHSDTSRQVSKVFEEVRLTIEQIKGDEARIDELERMVDSYRNGLMSKLREQCTKLNDKELRVALYSYAGFSARAISVFVDSNPVALSKIKYRMKTKIKECNGPDADLLIQNLIDH
;
A
#
# COMPACT_ATOMS: atom_id res chain seq x y z
N MET A 1 -41.45 24.49 -86.40
CA MET A 1 -41.36 23.11 -85.96
C MET A 1 -39.97 22.84 -85.40
N LYS A 2 -39.81 22.77 -84.10
CA LYS A 2 -38.62 22.20 -83.42
C LYS A 2 -39.10 21.21 -82.38
N GLN A 3 -38.84 19.94 -82.66
CA GLN A 3 -39.12 18.84 -81.77
C GLN A 3 -38.22 18.91 -80.58
N ALA A 4 -38.77 18.85 -79.36
CA ALA A 4 -38.08 18.67 -78.13
C ALA A 4 -37.81 17.21 -77.90
N THR A 5 -36.57 16.76 -78.01
CA THR A 5 -36.14 15.43 -77.62
C THR A 5 -35.85 15.44 -76.14
N THR A 6 -36.75 14.87 -75.35
CA THR A 6 -36.50 14.66 -73.91
C THR A 6 -35.57 13.45 -73.75
N HIS A 7 -34.40 13.68 -73.14
CA HIS A 7 -33.40 12.66 -72.87
C HIS A 7 -33.85 11.68 -71.78
N PRO A 8 -33.92 10.37 -72.02
CA PRO A 8 -34.33 9.35 -71.03
C PRO A 8 -33.25 9.08 -69.93
N THR A 9 -32.07 9.65 -70.08
CA THR A 9 -30.95 9.43 -69.14
C THR A 9 -31.09 10.17 -67.84
N LEU A 10 -31.73 11.35 -67.79
CA LEU A 10 -31.93 12.15 -66.57
C LEU A 10 -32.97 11.49 -65.63
N LEU A 11 -33.99 10.90 -66.14
CA LEU A 11 -35.04 10.20 -65.35
C LEU A 11 -34.50 8.93 -64.66
N ARG A 12 -33.62 8.16 -65.35
CA ARG A 12 -32.93 7.00 -64.75
C ARG A 12 -32.00 7.37 -63.63
N SER A 13 -31.25 8.49 -63.72
CA SER A 13 -30.34 8.93 -62.71
C SER A 13 -31.05 9.42 -61.42
N VAL A 14 -32.22 10.06 -61.55
CA VAL A 14 -33.02 10.52 -60.39
C VAL A 14 -33.71 9.33 -59.69
N VAL A 15 -34.21 8.37 -60.46
CA VAL A 15 -34.82 7.13 -59.90
C VAL A 15 -33.72 6.29 -59.18
N LEU A 16 -32.54 6.16 -59.78
CA LEU A 16 -31.42 5.42 -59.15
C LEU A 16 -30.93 6.09 -57.88
N LYS A 17 -30.82 7.43 -57.81
CA LYS A 17 -30.47 8.17 -56.60
C LYS A 17 -31.52 8.04 -55.49
N ARG A 18 -32.82 8.04 -55.83
CA ARG A 18 -33.90 7.80 -54.88
C ARG A 18 -33.90 6.36 -54.37
N LEU A 19 -33.65 5.38 -55.26
CA LEU A 19 -33.51 3.98 -54.85
C LEU A 19 -32.30 3.76 -53.94
N CYS A 20 -31.15 4.37 -54.25
CA CYS A 20 -29.98 4.34 -53.35
C CYS A 20 -30.25 4.99 -51.99
N MET A 21 -30.96 6.13 -51.95
CA MET A 21 -31.33 6.76 -50.67
C MET A 21 -32.28 5.89 -49.85
N VAL A 22 -33.26 5.22 -50.50
CA VAL A 22 -34.16 4.29 -49.81
C VAL A 22 -33.42 3.04 -49.34
N VAL A 23 -32.50 2.51 -50.14
CA VAL A 23 -31.65 1.37 -49.73
C VAL A 23 -30.69 1.77 -48.61
N CYS A 24 -30.07 2.96 -48.66
CA CYS A 24 -29.25 3.46 -47.55
C CYS A 24 -30.07 3.73 -46.28
N ALA A 25 -31.31 4.23 -46.42
CA ALA A 25 -32.21 4.42 -45.28
C ALA A 25 -32.69 3.07 -44.70
N LEU A 26 -32.96 2.07 -45.56
CA LEU A 26 -33.26 0.71 -45.13
C LEU A 26 -32.05 0.01 -44.49
N ILE A 27 -30.85 0.20 -45.01
CA ILE A 27 -29.62 -0.30 -44.39
C ILE A 27 -29.37 0.40 -43.08
N ALA A 28 -29.60 1.72 -42.97
CA ALA A 28 -29.50 2.47 -41.73
C ALA A 28 -30.55 2.02 -40.69
N LEU A 29 -31.81 1.74 -41.13
CA LEU A 29 -32.83 1.18 -40.24
C LEU A 29 -32.50 -0.27 -39.81
N LEU A 30 -31.96 -1.10 -40.70
CA LEU A 30 -31.52 -2.45 -40.37
C LEU A 30 -30.25 -2.50 -39.55
N SER A 31 -29.42 -1.43 -39.60
CA SER A 31 -28.25 -1.30 -38.72
C SER A 31 -28.61 -0.70 -37.34
N PHE A 32 -29.77 -0.06 -37.17
CA PHE A 32 -30.30 0.33 -35.88
C PHE A 32 -30.87 -0.85 -35.07
N ASP A 33 -31.36 -1.90 -35.72
CA ASP A 33 -31.79 -3.13 -35.05
C ASP A 33 -30.63 -4.09 -34.71
N ALA A 34 -29.39 -3.76 -35.10
CA ALA A 34 -28.20 -4.53 -34.76
C ALA A 34 -27.54 -4.12 -33.41
N CYS A 35 -28.08 -3.16 -32.65
CA CYS A 35 -27.95 -3.10 -31.22
C CYS A 35 -28.97 -4.06 -30.61
N SER A 36 -28.71 -5.38 -30.69
CA SER A 36 -29.47 -6.34 -29.91
C SER A 36 -29.14 -6.07 -28.44
N SER A 37 -30.06 -5.39 -27.75
CA SER A 37 -30.06 -5.43 -26.29
C SER A 37 -30.05 -6.92 -25.91
N GLN A 38 -29.08 -7.34 -25.13
CA GLN A 38 -29.06 -8.72 -24.62
C GLN A 38 -30.36 -8.94 -23.86
N ASP A 39 -30.93 -10.13 -24.02
CA ASP A 39 -32.14 -10.53 -23.31
C ASP A 39 -31.89 -10.40 -21.80
N PRO A 40 -32.70 -9.65 -21.02
CA PRO A 40 -32.51 -9.48 -19.59
C PRO A 40 -32.43 -10.83 -18.84
N ASP A 41 -33.24 -11.82 -19.20
CA ASP A 41 -33.20 -13.15 -18.59
C ASP A 41 -31.86 -13.86 -18.86
N HIS A 42 -31.29 -13.68 -20.04
CA HIS A 42 -29.99 -14.22 -20.39
C HIS A 42 -28.85 -13.51 -19.64
N ILE A 43 -28.95 -12.20 -19.42
CA ILE A 43 -27.98 -11.45 -18.59
C ILE A 43 -27.96 -11.98 -17.15
N ILE A 44 -29.14 -12.18 -16.54
CA ILE A 44 -29.27 -12.72 -15.19
C ILE A 44 -28.64 -14.12 -15.09
N GLU A 45 -28.85 -14.96 -16.11
CA GLU A 45 -28.24 -16.30 -16.19
C GLU A 45 -26.69 -16.20 -16.28
N LEU A 46 -26.18 -15.31 -17.13
CA LEU A 46 -24.72 -15.08 -17.24
C LEU A 46 -24.10 -14.59 -15.94
N ILE A 47 -24.74 -13.65 -15.26
CA ILE A 47 -24.29 -13.16 -13.95
C ILE A 47 -24.26 -14.31 -12.93
N ALA A 48 -25.33 -15.14 -12.87
CA ALA A 48 -25.38 -16.28 -11.97
C ALA A 48 -24.30 -17.34 -12.30
N GLN A 49 -24.05 -17.57 -13.59
CA GLN A 49 -22.99 -18.46 -14.03
C GLN A 49 -21.61 -17.94 -13.63
N ALA A 50 -21.34 -16.65 -13.84
CA ALA A 50 -20.08 -16.02 -13.44
C ALA A 50 -19.89 -16.05 -11.91
N GLU A 51 -20.95 -15.75 -11.16
CA GLU A 51 -20.93 -15.77 -9.69
C GLU A 51 -20.52 -17.14 -9.14
N SER A 52 -21.06 -18.22 -9.70
CA SER A 52 -20.70 -19.59 -9.31
C SER A 52 -19.24 -19.96 -9.61
N LYS A 53 -18.57 -19.22 -10.48
CA LYS A 53 -17.19 -19.45 -10.94
C LYS A 53 -16.20 -18.43 -10.42
N ALA A 54 -16.66 -17.32 -9.83
CA ALA A 54 -15.82 -16.18 -9.48
C ALA A 54 -14.59 -16.59 -8.64
N GLU A 55 -14.74 -17.50 -7.72
CA GLU A 55 -13.67 -18.00 -6.87
C GLU A 55 -12.93 -19.21 -7.47
N SER A 56 -13.66 -20.18 -8.04
CA SER A 56 -13.10 -21.45 -8.52
C SER A 56 -12.43 -21.35 -9.89
N ASN A 57 -12.91 -20.50 -10.78
CA ASN A 57 -12.36 -20.22 -12.10
C ASN A 57 -12.52 -18.74 -12.48
N PRO A 58 -11.73 -17.85 -11.82
CA PRO A 58 -11.91 -16.41 -11.96
C PRO A 58 -11.76 -15.89 -13.39
N SER A 59 -10.86 -16.47 -14.17
CA SER A 59 -10.66 -16.07 -15.57
C SER A 59 -11.90 -16.33 -16.43
N GLU A 60 -12.56 -17.47 -16.23
CA GLU A 60 -13.81 -17.78 -16.91
C GLU A 60 -14.95 -16.87 -16.45
N ALA A 61 -15.03 -16.58 -15.15
CA ALA A 61 -16.00 -15.63 -14.60
C ALA A 61 -15.81 -14.24 -15.22
N TYR A 62 -14.57 -13.76 -15.31
CA TYR A 62 -14.25 -12.50 -15.97
C TYR A 62 -14.63 -12.50 -17.46
N ASP A 63 -14.33 -13.58 -18.19
CA ASP A 63 -14.67 -13.73 -19.60
C ASP A 63 -16.19 -13.73 -19.85
N ILE A 64 -16.97 -14.30 -18.92
CA ILE A 64 -18.44 -14.25 -18.97
C ILE A 64 -18.91 -12.81 -18.73
N MET A 65 -18.45 -12.19 -17.65
CA MET A 65 -18.87 -10.83 -17.26
C MET A 65 -18.49 -9.77 -18.30
N SER A 66 -17.34 -9.91 -18.95
CA SER A 66 -16.87 -8.99 -19.98
C SER A 66 -17.72 -9.01 -21.27
N LYS A 67 -18.52 -10.06 -21.49
CA LYS A 67 -19.44 -10.18 -22.64
C LYS A 67 -20.81 -9.57 -22.41
N ILE A 68 -21.11 -9.18 -21.16
CA ILE A 68 -22.38 -8.55 -20.81
C ILE A 68 -22.32 -7.07 -21.20
N ASP A 69 -23.28 -6.66 -22.02
CA ASP A 69 -23.47 -5.24 -22.31
C ASP A 69 -24.16 -4.55 -21.12
N ARG A 70 -23.36 -3.81 -20.35
CA ARG A 70 -23.82 -3.07 -19.18
C ARG A 70 -25.00 -2.15 -19.47
N SER A 71 -25.10 -1.61 -20.71
CA SER A 71 -26.18 -0.69 -21.08
C SER A 71 -27.53 -1.41 -21.24
N SER A 72 -27.53 -2.74 -21.27
CA SER A 72 -28.74 -3.56 -21.34
C SER A 72 -29.29 -3.97 -19.97
N ILE A 73 -28.68 -3.50 -18.88
CA ILE A 73 -29.12 -3.74 -17.50
C ILE A 73 -29.95 -2.54 -17.05
N ASP A 74 -31.27 -2.68 -17.00
CA ASP A 74 -32.18 -1.56 -16.73
C ASP A 74 -32.55 -1.41 -15.25
N ASP A 75 -32.40 -2.45 -14.43
CA ASP A 75 -32.78 -2.43 -13.02
C ASP A 75 -31.56 -2.32 -12.08
N GLU A 76 -31.77 -1.67 -10.93
CA GLU A 76 -30.72 -1.38 -9.94
C GLU A 76 -30.20 -2.65 -9.26
N GLU A 77 -31.03 -3.67 -9.04
CA GLU A 77 -30.64 -4.91 -8.38
C GLU A 77 -29.68 -5.72 -9.27
N ASN A 78 -30.05 -5.94 -10.53
CA ASN A 78 -29.19 -6.65 -11.48
C ASN A 78 -27.91 -5.84 -11.80
N MET A 79 -27.99 -4.51 -11.83
CA MET A 79 -26.80 -3.67 -11.97
C MET A 79 -25.86 -3.81 -10.77
N ALA A 80 -26.38 -3.82 -9.54
CA ALA A 80 -25.58 -4.01 -8.34
C ALA A 80 -24.98 -5.42 -8.28
N ARG A 81 -25.74 -6.44 -8.68
CA ARG A 81 -25.26 -7.82 -8.75
C ARG A 81 -24.18 -7.98 -9.83
N TYR A 82 -24.39 -7.41 -11.01
CA TYR A 82 -23.36 -7.33 -12.06
C TYR A 82 -22.09 -6.67 -11.54
N ALA A 83 -22.21 -5.51 -10.91
CA ALA A 83 -21.09 -4.75 -10.40
C ALA A 83 -20.30 -5.55 -9.34
N LEU A 84 -20.99 -6.24 -8.44
CA LEU A 84 -20.38 -7.08 -7.41
C LEU A 84 -19.60 -8.24 -8.03
N VAL A 85 -20.26 -9.04 -8.87
CA VAL A 85 -19.67 -10.25 -9.47
C VAL A 85 -18.51 -9.90 -10.41
N TYR A 86 -18.62 -8.80 -11.16
CA TYR A 86 -17.53 -8.33 -12.01
C TYR A 86 -16.30 -7.91 -11.18
N SER A 87 -16.52 -7.17 -10.09
CA SER A 87 -15.44 -6.75 -9.19
C SER A 87 -14.76 -7.95 -8.54
N GLU A 88 -15.52 -8.97 -8.15
CA GLU A 88 -14.98 -10.23 -7.61
C GLU A 88 -14.17 -11.01 -8.65
N ALA A 89 -14.69 -11.13 -9.88
CA ALA A 89 -13.96 -11.78 -10.95
C ALA A 89 -12.62 -11.08 -11.24
N CYS A 90 -12.59 -9.75 -11.22
CA CYS A 90 -11.35 -8.96 -11.33
C CYS A 90 -10.40 -9.21 -10.15
N TYR A 91 -10.91 -9.20 -8.92
CA TYR A 91 -10.14 -9.45 -7.71
C TYR A 91 -9.45 -10.82 -7.74
N TYR A 92 -10.21 -11.89 -7.98
CA TYR A 92 -9.68 -13.26 -8.01
C TYR A 92 -8.78 -13.53 -9.22
N SER A 93 -9.01 -12.86 -10.36
CA SER A 93 -8.14 -12.94 -11.56
C SER A 93 -6.87 -12.12 -11.43
N ARG A 94 -6.71 -11.34 -10.35
CA ARG A 94 -5.60 -10.38 -10.17
C ARG A 94 -5.51 -9.37 -11.33
N MET A 95 -6.64 -9.06 -11.96
CA MET A 95 -6.71 -8.07 -13.03
C MET A 95 -7.00 -6.70 -12.43
N TYR A 96 -6.10 -5.76 -12.69
CA TYR A 96 -6.33 -4.37 -12.34
C TYR A 96 -7.20 -3.73 -13.42
N VAL A 97 -8.50 -3.73 -13.22
CA VAL A 97 -9.46 -2.98 -14.05
C VAL A 97 -9.94 -1.82 -13.18
N ASP A 98 -10.26 -0.68 -13.82
CA ASP A 98 -10.88 0.46 -13.15
C ASP A 98 -12.31 0.07 -12.69
N VAL A 99 -12.36 -0.60 -11.54
CA VAL A 99 -13.61 -1.09 -10.92
C VAL A 99 -14.17 -0.11 -9.89
N ASP A 100 -13.55 1.06 -9.70
CA ASP A 100 -13.94 2.05 -8.69
C ASP A 100 -15.41 2.41 -8.77
N SER A 101 -15.90 2.65 -9.99
CA SER A 101 -17.30 2.99 -10.21
C SER A 101 -18.25 1.81 -9.99
N LEU A 102 -17.82 0.58 -10.28
CA LEU A 102 -18.63 -0.63 -10.12
C LEU A 102 -18.71 -1.05 -8.66
N SER A 103 -17.59 -1.11 -7.95
CA SER A 103 -17.59 -1.44 -6.52
C SER A 103 -18.47 -0.47 -5.71
N SER A 104 -18.46 0.83 -6.06
CA SER A 104 -19.32 1.84 -5.44
C SER A 104 -20.80 1.66 -5.75
N ILE A 105 -21.17 1.13 -6.92
CA ILE A 105 -22.57 0.80 -7.25
C ILE A 105 -23.05 -0.34 -6.37
N ALA A 106 -22.29 -1.43 -6.29
CA ALA A 106 -22.63 -2.58 -5.45
C ALA A 106 -22.72 -2.17 -3.97
N GLN A 107 -21.71 -1.46 -3.46
CA GLN A 107 -21.68 -0.99 -2.07
C GLN A 107 -22.93 -0.18 -1.72
N ARG A 108 -23.28 0.80 -2.54
CA ARG A 108 -24.41 1.70 -2.29
C ARG A 108 -25.74 0.94 -2.26
N TYR A 109 -25.94 -0.01 -3.19
CA TYR A 109 -27.17 -0.78 -3.25
C TYR A 109 -27.32 -1.71 -2.04
N TYR A 110 -26.25 -2.43 -1.67
CA TYR A 110 -26.32 -3.40 -0.58
C TYR A 110 -26.18 -2.77 0.83
N ALA A 111 -25.78 -1.50 0.94
CA ALA A 111 -25.54 -0.83 2.23
C ALA A 111 -26.76 -0.86 3.16
N GLU A 112 -27.96 -0.68 2.62
CA GLU A 112 -29.23 -0.63 3.36
C GLU A 112 -30.06 -1.91 3.21
N SER A 113 -29.52 -2.95 2.53
CA SER A 113 -30.24 -4.20 2.32
C SER A 113 -30.06 -5.18 3.49
N ASP A 114 -31.05 -6.07 3.66
CA ASP A 114 -30.94 -7.20 4.59
C ASP A 114 -30.09 -8.37 4.01
N MET A 115 -29.52 -8.21 2.81
CA MET A 115 -28.63 -9.17 2.14
C MET A 115 -27.23 -9.04 2.72
N HIS A 116 -27.04 -9.55 3.94
CA HIS A 116 -25.82 -9.32 4.72
C HIS A 116 -24.56 -9.89 4.10
N ASN A 117 -24.67 -11.03 3.38
CA ASN A 117 -23.52 -11.62 2.69
C ASN A 117 -23.09 -10.78 1.48
N GLU A 118 -24.03 -10.33 0.64
CA GLU A 118 -23.79 -9.47 -0.51
C GLU A 118 -23.26 -8.10 -0.08
N ARG A 119 -23.80 -7.56 1.01
CA ARG A 119 -23.28 -6.34 1.64
C ARG A 119 -21.82 -6.52 2.05
N ALA A 120 -21.47 -7.61 2.73
CA ALA A 120 -20.09 -7.86 3.16
C ALA A 120 -19.15 -8.03 1.96
N ARG A 121 -19.58 -8.72 0.91
CA ARG A 121 -18.83 -8.88 -0.34
C ARG A 121 -18.60 -7.53 -1.02
N ALA A 122 -19.63 -6.68 -1.12
CA ALA A 122 -19.55 -5.35 -1.73
C ALA A 122 -18.63 -4.41 -0.95
N GLU A 123 -18.74 -4.38 0.38
CA GLU A 123 -17.84 -3.60 1.25
C GLU A 123 -16.40 -4.07 1.12
N PHE A 124 -16.16 -5.39 1.00
CA PHE A 124 -14.83 -5.93 0.78
C PHE A 124 -14.25 -5.50 -0.58
N GLN A 125 -15.05 -5.52 -1.66
CA GLN A 125 -14.58 -5.05 -2.98
C GLN A 125 -14.23 -3.56 -2.96
N GLN A 126 -15.03 -2.75 -2.28
CA GLN A 126 -14.72 -1.33 -2.09
C GLN A 126 -13.43 -1.13 -1.28
N ALA A 127 -13.25 -1.92 -0.21
CA ALA A 127 -12.02 -1.90 0.56
C ALA A 127 -10.78 -2.27 -0.28
N TYR A 128 -10.90 -3.24 -1.17
CA TYR A 128 -9.83 -3.65 -2.07
C TYR A 128 -9.44 -2.53 -3.04
N VAL A 129 -10.42 -1.83 -3.61
CA VAL A 129 -10.19 -0.66 -4.48
C VAL A 129 -9.45 0.43 -3.71
N MET A 130 -9.95 0.80 -2.52
CA MET A 130 -9.33 1.82 -1.66
C MET A 130 -7.91 1.43 -1.23
N TYR A 131 -7.69 0.15 -0.92
CA TYR A 131 -6.36 -0.36 -0.59
C TYR A 131 -5.36 -0.17 -1.74
N ASN A 132 -5.76 -0.48 -2.98
CA ASN A 132 -4.91 -0.28 -4.16
C ASN A 132 -4.70 1.20 -4.51
N ALA A 133 -5.62 2.07 -4.10
CA ALA A 133 -5.48 3.53 -4.20
C ALA A 133 -4.60 4.12 -3.06
N TYR A 134 -4.07 3.28 -2.17
CA TYR A 134 -3.35 3.67 -0.95
C TYR A 134 -4.21 4.48 0.04
N GLU A 135 -5.52 4.35 -0.04
CA GLU A 135 -6.51 4.95 0.87
C GLU A 135 -6.78 4.00 2.04
N TYR A 136 -5.74 3.70 2.82
CA TYR A 136 -5.78 2.69 3.88
C TYR A 136 -6.82 2.96 4.98
N PRO A 137 -7.08 4.20 5.43
CA PRO A 137 -8.12 4.47 6.40
C PRO A 137 -9.52 4.12 5.88
N GLU A 138 -9.83 4.53 4.66
CA GLU A 138 -11.11 4.28 3.99
C GLU A 138 -11.28 2.77 3.73
N ALA A 139 -10.22 2.09 3.30
CA ALA A 139 -10.21 0.64 3.16
C ALA A 139 -10.50 -0.07 4.49
N MET A 140 -9.91 0.40 5.59
CA MET A 140 -10.16 -0.16 6.93
C MET A 140 -11.62 0.03 7.36
N ILE A 141 -12.23 1.18 7.08
CA ILE A 141 -13.66 1.43 7.38
C ILE A 141 -14.53 0.42 6.64
N ALA A 142 -14.32 0.26 5.34
CA ALA A 142 -15.08 -0.67 4.53
C ALA A 142 -14.89 -2.13 5.03
N LEU A 143 -13.66 -2.54 5.42
CA LEU A 143 -13.42 -3.86 6.02
C LEU A 143 -14.16 -4.07 7.35
N LEU A 144 -14.32 -3.02 8.16
CA LEU A 144 -15.06 -3.09 9.42
C LEU A 144 -16.57 -3.20 9.18
N GLU A 145 -17.10 -2.49 8.20
CA GLU A 145 -18.51 -2.63 7.81
C GLU A 145 -18.78 -4.02 7.19
N ALA A 146 -17.83 -4.56 6.41
CA ALA A 146 -17.89 -5.94 5.92
C ALA A 146 -17.93 -6.96 7.07
N GLU A 147 -17.00 -6.85 8.03
CA GLU A 147 -16.96 -7.73 9.22
C GLU A 147 -18.26 -7.65 10.04
N LYS A 148 -18.80 -6.45 10.21
CA LYS A 148 -20.09 -6.22 10.89
C LYS A 148 -21.26 -6.85 10.14
N ALA A 149 -21.28 -6.79 8.82
CA ALA A 149 -22.29 -7.46 8.01
C ALA A 149 -22.19 -8.99 8.18
N LEU A 150 -20.98 -9.56 8.18
CA LEU A 150 -20.74 -11.00 8.40
C LEU A 150 -21.15 -11.47 9.81
N SER A 151 -21.22 -10.60 10.81
CA SER A 151 -21.72 -11.00 12.14
C SER A 151 -23.17 -11.50 12.13
N LYS A 152 -23.90 -11.29 11.03
CA LYS A 152 -25.30 -11.69 10.84
C LYS A 152 -25.49 -12.83 9.83
N CYS A 153 -24.43 -13.31 9.21
CA CYS A 153 -24.44 -14.43 8.27
C CYS A 153 -23.18 -15.29 8.43
N ASP A 154 -23.22 -16.49 7.91
CA ASP A 154 -22.11 -17.45 8.02
C ASP A 154 -21.31 -17.46 6.70
N ASN A 155 -20.18 -16.73 6.69
CA ASN A 155 -19.21 -16.78 5.59
C ASN A 155 -17.78 -16.65 6.17
N GLU A 156 -17.31 -17.73 6.76
CA GLU A 156 -15.99 -17.79 7.39
C GLU A 156 -14.85 -17.57 6.39
N HIS A 157 -15.01 -17.98 5.11
CA HIS A 157 -14.01 -17.73 4.08
C HIS A 157 -13.78 -16.21 3.87
N LEU A 158 -14.85 -15.46 3.62
CA LEU A 158 -14.76 -14.00 3.44
C LEU A 158 -14.26 -13.32 4.72
N LEU A 159 -14.67 -13.82 5.91
CA LEU A 159 -14.17 -13.29 7.19
C LEU A 159 -12.65 -13.47 7.29
N GLY A 160 -12.12 -14.63 6.88
CA GLY A 160 -10.68 -14.87 6.81
C GLY A 160 -9.97 -13.91 5.86
N VAL A 161 -10.55 -13.65 4.69
CA VAL A 161 -10.01 -12.68 3.71
C VAL A 161 -10.02 -11.26 4.27
N ILE A 162 -11.10 -10.85 4.93
CA ILE A 162 -11.21 -9.53 5.59
C ILE A 162 -10.14 -9.37 6.67
N HIS A 163 -9.97 -10.37 7.54
CA HIS A 163 -8.94 -10.31 8.58
C HIS A 163 -7.53 -10.25 8.00
N ARG A 164 -7.26 -10.98 6.90
CA ARG A 164 -5.98 -10.88 6.19
C ARG A 164 -5.76 -9.47 5.65
N SER A 165 -6.75 -8.88 4.98
CA SER A 165 -6.65 -7.54 4.42
C SER A 165 -6.45 -6.46 5.50
N LYS A 166 -7.11 -6.61 6.67
CA LYS A 166 -6.83 -5.77 7.85
C LYS A 166 -5.38 -5.93 8.31
N GLY A 167 -4.87 -7.18 8.32
CA GLY A 167 -3.48 -7.48 8.62
C GLY A 167 -2.51 -6.76 7.67
N ASP A 168 -2.81 -6.74 6.36
CA ASP A 168 -2.01 -6.05 5.36
C ASP A 168 -1.98 -4.54 5.61
N ILE A 169 -3.14 -3.92 5.89
CA ILE A 169 -3.21 -2.48 6.22
C ILE A 169 -2.40 -2.17 7.49
N TYR A 170 -2.54 -2.96 8.54
CA TYR A 170 -1.77 -2.78 9.75
C TYR A 170 -0.26 -2.94 9.52
N HIS A 171 0.12 -3.89 8.66
CA HIS A 171 1.53 -4.10 8.30
C HIS A 171 2.11 -2.87 7.60
N HIS A 172 1.39 -2.32 6.62
CA HIS A 172 1.76 -1.07 5.94
C HIS A 172 1.83 0.13 6.88
N GLY A 173 0.96 0.16 7.88
CA GLY A 173 0.97 1.20 8.92
C GLY A 173 2.03 1.01 10.02
N GLY A 174 2.89 -0.01 9.94
CA GLY A 174 3.91 -0.30 10.94
C GLY A 174 3.37 -0.86 12.26
N LEU A 175 2.09 -1.25 12.31
CA LEU A 175 1.39 -1.76 13.48
C LEU A 175 1.48 -3.29 13.51
N TYR A 176 2.70 -3.78 13.67
CA TYR A 176 3.03 -5.18 13.44
C TYR A 176 2.35 -6.15 14.41
N GLN A 177 2.06 -5.74 15.66
CA GLN A 177 1.29 -6.56 16.59
C GLN A 177 -0.16 -6.71 16.12
N ASN A 178 -0.81 -5.62 15.71
CA ASN A 178 -2.18 -5.65 15.18
C ASN A 178 -2.25 -6.45 13.86
N SER A 179 -1.21 -6.35 13.06
CA SER A 179 -1.05 -7.14 11.83
C SER A 179 -0.99 -8.63 12.14
N TYR A 180 -0.12 -9.04 13.07
CA TYR A 180 -0.02 -10.42 13.52
C TYR A 180 -1.35 -10.97 14.05
N ASP A 181 -2.02 -10.21 14.92
CA ASP A 181 -3.29 -10.62 15.52
C ASP A 181 -4.39 -10.76 14.45
N SER A 182 -4.39 -9.89 13.45
CA SER A 182 -5.32 -9.96 12.33
C SER A 182 -5.05 -11.18 11.45
N TYR A 183 -3.80 -11.47 11.12
CA TYR A 183 -3.44 -12.70 10.39
C TYR A 183 -3.72 -13.97 11.17
N SER A 184 -3.58 -13.94 12.51
CA SER A 184 -3.96 -15.05 13.37
C SER A 184 -5.47 -15.31 13.35
N LYS A 185 -6.29 -14.26 13.31
CA LYS A 185 -7.75 -14.39 13.12
C LYS A 185 -8.07 -14.95 11.73
N ALA A 186 -7.37 -14.47 10.69
CA ALA A 186 -7.53 -15.00 9.34
C ALA A 186 -7.21 -16.50 9.29
N TYR A 187 -6.10 -16.91 9.92
CA TYR A 187 -5.74 -18.33 10.07
C TYR A 187 -6.89 -19.14 10.68
N THR A 188 -7.45 -18.66 11.79
CA THR A 188 -8.55 -19.37 12.49
C THR A 188 -9.81 -19.48 11.62
N SER A 189 -10.16 -18.44 10.87
CA SER A 189 -11.30 -18.51 9.94
C SER A 189 -11.03 -19.49 8.79
N PHE A 190 -9.84 -19.51 8.22
CA PHE A 190 -9.47 -20.46 7.16
C PHE A 190 -9.33 -21.89 7.68
N GLU A 191 -8.94 -22.08 8.95
CA GLU A 191 -8.92 -23.38 9.60
C GLU A 191 -10.34 -23.98 9.72
N ARG A 192 -11.34 -23.16 10.08
CA ARG A 192 -12.75 -23.56 10.12
C ARG A 192 -13.31 -23.95 8.74
N CYS A 193 -12.76 -23.35 7.69
CA CYS A 193 -13.11 -23.66 6.30
C CYS A 193 -12.29 -24.82 5.71
N GLU A 194 -11.35 -25.38 6.44
CA GLU A 194 -10.42 -26.43 5.96
C GLU A 194 -9.67 -26.01 4.68
N LEU A 195 -9.12 -24.78 4.65
CA LEU A 195 -8.40 -24.20 3.51
C LEU A 195 -6.88 -24.14 3.76
N PRO A 196 -6.14 -25.25 3.53
CA PRO A 196 -4.73 -25.37 3.92
C PRO A 196 -3.82 -24.29 3.29
N TYR A 197 -4.07 -23.92 2.03
CA TYR A 197 -3.32 -22.87 1.36
C TYR A 197 -3.44 -21.54 2.11
N HIS A 198 -4.66 -21.10 2.39
CA HIS A 198 -4.92 -19.84 3.08
C HIS A 198 -4.41 -19.84 4.52
N MET A 199 -4.48 -20.97 5.20
CA MET A 199 -3.89 -21.17 6.53
C MET A 199 -2.38 -20.94 6.51
N ASN A 200 -1.66 -21.57 5.58
CA ASN A 200 -0.20 -21.46 5.51
C ASN A 200 0.24 -20.10 4.95
N TYR A 201 -0.56 -19.48 4.08
CA TYR A 201 -0.35 -18.10 3.67
C TYR A 201 -0.56 -17.11 4.83
N SER A 202 -1.51 -17.39 5.75
CA SER A 202 -1.67 -16.60 6.97
C SER A 202 -0.47 -16.77 7.92
N LYS A 203 0.07 -17.99 8.08
CA LYS A 203 1.32 -18.23 8.83
C LYS A 203 2.50 -17.47 8.24
N TYR A 204 2.63 -17.48 6.92
CA TYR A 204 3.64 -16.68 6.22
C TYR A 204 3.52 -15.19 6.56
N ASN A 205 2.32 -14.61 6.51
CA ASN A 205 2.10 -13.21 6.87
C ASN A 205 2.33 -12.94 8.36
N MET A 206 1.95 -13.86 9.25
CA MET A 206 2.30 -13.78 10.68
C MET A 206 3.82 -13.78 10.88
N GLY A 207 4.56 -14.58 10.10
CA GLY A 207 6.02 -14.63 10.10
C GLY A 207 6.63 -13.28 9.68
N ARG A 208 6.07 -12.62 8.67
CA ARG A 208 6.48 -11.27 8.26
C ARG A 208 6.28 -10.25 9.40
N ALA A 209 5.10 -10.27 10.01
CA ALA A 209 4.82 -9.38 11.14
C ALA A 209 5.76 -9.66 12.33
N ALA A 210 6.01 -10.93 12.66
CA ALA A 210 6.96 -11.34 13.70
C ALA A 210 8.40 -10.87 13.40
N THR A 211 8.81 -10.93 12.13
CA THR A 211 10.13 -10.41 11.69
C THR A 211 10.25 -8.92 11.98
N MET A 212 9.22 -8.14 11.69
CA MET A 212 9.21 -6.70 11.95
C MET A 212 9.15 -6.37 13.43
N MET A 213 8.53 -7.22 14.25
CA MET A 213 8.57 -7.15 15.73
C MET A 213 9.91 -7.63 16.31
N ARG A 214 10.82 -8.15 15.47
CA ARG A 214 12.09 -8.76 15.85
C ARG A 214 11.95 -10.04 16.68
N ASP A 215 10.80 -10.68 16.67
CA ASP A 215 10.61 -12.03 17.17
C ASP A 215 11.03 -13.06 16.11
N PHE A 216 12.36 -13.15 15.93
CA PHE A 216 12.94 -13.99 14.89
C PHE A 216 12.75 -15.50 15.13
N GLU A 217 12.52 -15.91 16.37
CA GLU A 217 12.27 -17.32 16.69
C GLU A 217 10.86 -17.74 16.26
N LEU A 218 9.89 -16.88 16.53
CA LEU A 218 8.52 -17.07 16.07
C LEU A 218 8.45 -17.01 14.55
N ALA A 219 9.09 -16.00 13.94
CA ALA A 219 9.12 -15.81 12.49
C ALA A 219 9.72 -17.05 11.78
N GLU A 220 10.88 -17.53 12.24
CA GLU A 220 11.56 -18.71 11.68
C GLU A 220 10.66 -19.94 11.70
N ARG A 221 10.00 -20.19 12.82
CA ARG A 221 9.06 -21.33 12.95
C ARG A 221 7.90 -21.21 11.97
N LEU A 222 7.26 -20.03 11.89
CA LEU A 222 6.11 -19.82 11.01
C LEU A 222 6.49 -19.94 9.53
N PHE A 223 7.66 -19.41 9.14
CA PHE A 223 8.15 -19.56 7.78
C PHE A 223 8.52 -21.01 7.45
N PHE A 224 9.07 -21.76 8.41
CA PHE A 224 9.35 -23.18 8.18
C PHE A 224 8.08 -23.99 7.98
N GLU A 225 7.03 -23.73 8.77
CA GLU A 225 5.74 -24.38 8.57
C GLU A 225 5.15 -24.06 7.19
N ALA A 226 5.20 -22.79 6.76
CA ALA A 226 4.73 -22.37 5.44
C ALA A 226 5.58 -22.96 4.29
N ARG A 227 6.91 -23.02 4.46
CA ARG A 227 7.84 -23.65 3.51
C ARG A 227 7.55 -25.12 3.35
N ASP A 228 7.42 -25.84 4.45
CA ASP A 228 7.23 -27.30 4.45
C ASP A 228 5.91 -27.66 3.75
N TYR A 229 4.86 -26.88 4.01
CA TYR A 229 3.60 -27.00 3.26
C TYR A 229 3.79 -26.73 1.76
N ALA A 230 4.47 -25.65 1.38
CA ALA A 230 4.68 -25.32 -0.03
C ALA A 230 5.47 -26.42 -0.77
N ILE A 231 6.42 -27.07 -0.09
CA ILE A 231 7.17 -28.22 -0.62
C ILE A 231 6.24 -29.45 -0.75
N GLU A 232 5.41 -29.73 0.26
CA GLU A 232 4.50 -30.87 0.27
C GLU A 232 3.49 -30.81 -0.89
N VAL A 233 2.95 -29.63 -1.20
CA VAL A 233 1.97 -29.44 -2.28
C VAL A 233 2.59 -29.07 -3.64
N ASP A 234 3.92 -29.04 -3.75
CA ASP A 234 4.70 -28.61 -4.94
C ASP A 234 4.31 -27.20 -5.44
N ASP A 235 3.94 -26.29 -4.51
CA ASP A 235 3.66 -24.90 -4.83
C ASP A 235 4.97 -24.08 -4.85
N LYS A 236 5.58 -24.02 -6.02
CA LYS A 236 6.87 -23.33 -6.21
C LYS A 236 6.75 -21.83 -6.03
N ASP A 237 5.65 -21.22 -6.43
CA ASP A 237 5.46 -19.78 -6.34
C ASP A 237 5.39 -19.35 -4.88
N PHE A 238 4.61 -20.07 -4.08
CA PHE A 238 4.53 -19.79 -2.64
C PHE A 238 5.86 -20.13 -1.93
N LEU A 239 6.52 -21.22 -2.29
CA LEU A 239 7.84 -21.56 -1.76
C LEU A 239 8.85 -20.43 -1.99
N CYS A 240 8.91 -19.86 -3.21
CA CYS A 240 9.82 -18.77 -3.55
C CYS A 240 9.59 -17.54 -2.67
N VAL A 241 8.35 -17.20 -2.41
CA VAL A 241 7.99 -16.06 -1.55
C VAL A 241 8.41 -16.32 -0.10
N VAL A 242 8.17 -17.52 0.42
CA VAL A 242 8.58 -17.89 1.78
C VAL A 242 10.10 -17.89 1.95
N LEU A 243 10.84 -18.45 0.98
CA LEU A 243 12.31 -18.45 1.02
C LEU A 243 12.87 -17.03 1.00
N HIS A 244 12.23 -16.15 0.24
CA HIS A 244 12.58 -14.73 0.21
C HIS A 244 12.48 -14.09 1.61
N GLU A 245 11.37 -14.24 2.30
CA GLU A 245 11.17 -13.66 3.64
C GLU A 245 12.12 -14.28 4.68
N LEU A 246 12.42 -15.57 4.54
CA LEU A 246 13.46 -16.22 5.35
C LEU A 246 14.83 -15.56 5.17
N CYS A 247 15.23 -15.24 3.93
CA CYS A 247 16.47 -14.52 3.67
C CYS A 247 16.44 -13.13 4.33
N GLU A 248 15.36 -12.37 4.15
CA GLU A 248 15.22 -11.03 4.76
C GLU A 248 15.31 -11.10 6.28
N MET A 249 14.61 -12.03 6.89
CA MET A 249 14.66 -12.25 8.33
C MET A 249 16.09 -12.55 8.81
N TYR A 250 16.81 -13.45 8.12
CA TYR A 250 18.19 -13.77 8.49
C TYR A 250 19.16 -12.64 8.25
N LEU A 251 18.94 -11.82 7.20
CA LEU A 251 19.71 -10.60 6.97
C LEU A 251 19.47 -9.56 8.06
N LEU A 252 18.22 -9.41 8.54
CA LEU A 252 17.89 -8.52 9.66
C LEU A 252 18.50 -9.02 10.98
N LYS A 253 18.51 -10.33 11.19
CA LYS A 253 19.16 -11.01 12.33
C LYS A 253 20.69 -11.01 12.21
N SER A 254 21.25 -10.62 11.06
CA SER A 254 22.68 -10.74 10.73
C SER A 254 23.20 -12.19 10.78
N ASN A 255 22.34 -13.17 10.55
CA ASN A 255 22.69 -14.58 10.48
C ASN A 255 22.97 -15.00 9.03
N PHE A 256 24.12 -14.58 8.52
CA PHE A 256 24.49 -14.80 7.12
C PHE A 256 24.68 -16.27 6.77
N ALA A 257 25.08 -17.13 7.75
CA ALA A 257 25.23 -18.56 7.52
C ALA A 257 23.89 -19.21 7.19
N LYS A 258 22.84 -18.96 7.98
CA LYS A 258 21.48 -19.47 7.68
C LYS A 258 20.90 -18.83 6.40
N CYS A 259 21.23 -17.56 6.11
CA CYS A 259 20.86 -16.94 4.85
C CYS A 259 21.47 -17.71 3.66
N ALA A 260 22.73 -18.16 3.75
CA ALA A 260 23.38 -18.97 2.73
C ALA A 260 22.66 -20.30 2.49
N GLU A 261 22.24 -21.00 3.56
CA GLU A 261 21.45 -22.23 3.44
C GLU A 261 20.14 -22.01 2.66
N VAL A 262 19.47 -20.88 2.91
CA VAL A 262 18.24 -20.51 2.16
C VAL A 262 18.55 -20.17 0.70
N VAL A 263 19.66 -19.49 0.42
CA VAL A 263 20.13 -19.23 -0.96
C VAL A 263 20.34 -20.52 -1.74
N GLU A 264 20.90 -21.57 -1.12
CA GLU A 264 21.02 -22.89 -1.75
C GLU A 264 19.64 -23.50 -2.08
N MET A 265 18.64 -23.26 -1.23
CA MET A 265 17.25 -23.70 -1.50
C MET A 265 16.65 -22.99 -2.71
N PHE A 266 16.91 -21.70 -2.91
CA PHE A 266 16.46 -20.98 -4.11
C PHE A 266 16.96 -21.67 -5.40
N GLN A 267 18.21 -22.12 -5.43
CA GLN A 267 18.77 -22.85 -6.57
C GLN A 267 18.13 -24.23 -6.72
N ARG A 268 18.00 -24.97 -5.61
CA ARG A 268 17.44 -26.33 -5.60
C ARG A 268 16.02 -26.38 -6.15
N TYR A 269 15.20 -25.38 -5.85
CA TYR A 269 13.78 -25.32 -6.23
C TYR A 269 13.49 -24.43 -7.44
N ASP A 270 14.53 -23.91 -8.13
CA ASP A 270 14.42 -23.04 -9.32
C ASP A 270 13.61 -21.76 -9.06
N CYS A 271 13.76 -21.18 -7.85
CA CYS A 271 13.06 -19.99 -7.40
C CYS A 271 13.68 -18.67 -7.87
N VAL A 272 14.81 -18.70 -8.56
CA VAL A 272 15.57 -17.48 -8.91
C VAL A 272 14.82 -16.57 -9.88
N LYS A 273 13.94 -17.12 -10.72
CA LYS A 273 13.28 -16.43 -11.84
C LYS A 273 12.42 -15.22 -11.43
N TRP A 274 11.84 -15.25 -10.22
CA TRP A 274 10.86 -14.26 -9.77
C TRP A 274 11.47 -13.01 -9.14
N LEU A 275 12.67 -13.12 -8.57
CA LEU A 275 13.32 -12.06 -7.79
C LEU A 275 14.81 -11.93 -8.15
N ILE A 276 15.13 -11.97 -9.43
CA ILE A 276 16.52 -12.06 -9.93
C ILE A 276 17.43 -11.01 -9.27
N SER A 277 17.07 -9.74 -9.32
CA SER A 277 17.89 -8.66 -8.76
C SER A 277 18.14 -8.86 -7.26
N ARG A 278 17.07 -9.11 -6.51
CA ARG A 278 17.13 -9.28 -5.06
C ARG A 278 17.90 -10.54 -4.67
N TYR A 279 17.68 -11.64 -5.38
CA TYR A 279 18.41 -12.88 -5.20
C TYR A 279 19.93 -12.68 -5.36
N TYR A 280 20.38 -12.07 -6.46
CA TYR A 280 21.80 -11.84 -6.67
C TYR A 280 22.40 -10.83 -5.69
N ALA A 281 21.67 -9.82 -5.25
CA ALA A 281 22.10 -8.93 -4.19
C ALA A 281 22.30 -9.68 -2.85
N ILE A 282 21.39 -10.61 -2.50
CA ILE A 282 21.53 -11.48 -1.34
C ILE A 282 22.74 -12.41 -1.51
N CYS A 283 22.91 -13.02 -2.69
CA CYS A 283 24.10 -13.83 -2.99
C CYS A 283 25.40 -13.03 -2.80
N ALA A 284 25.43 -11.77 -3.25
CA ALA A 284 26.60 -10.90 -3.04
C ALA A 284 26.90 -10.69 -1.55
N ILE A 285 25.87 -10.51 -0.71
CA ILE A 285 26.04 -10.39 0.75
C ILE A 285 26.57 -11.71 1.35
N VAL A 286 26.02 -12.84 0.92
CA VAL A 286 26.47 -14.18 1.38
C VAL A 286 27.93 -14.42 0.97
N GLU A 287 28.32 -14.16 -0.28
CA GLU A 287 29.69 -14.29 -0.75
C GLU A 287 30.65 -13.41 0.07
N LEU A 288 30.25 -12.21 0.38
CA LEU A 288 31.04 -11.28 1.17
C LEU A 288 31.18 -11.71 2.64
N LYS A 289 30.08 -12.16 3.27
CA LYS A 289 30.00 -12.36 4.73
C LYS A 289 30.30 -13.77 5.17
N VAL A 290 30.03 -14.77 4.34
CA VAL A 290 30.23 -16.19 4.64
C VAL A 290 31.49 -16.72 3.97
N ASN A 291 31.63 -16.44 2.66
CA ASN A 291 32.72 -17.01 1.86
C ASN A 291 33.96 -16.09 1.80
N ASN A 292 33.85 -14.85 2.26
CA ASN A 292 34.87 -13.81 2.17
C ASN A 292 35.39 -13.64 0.74
N ASN A 293 34.52 -13.83 -0.26
CA ASN A 293 34.81 -13.80 -1.69
C ASN A 293 34.33 -12.48 -2.31
N LEU A 294 35.24 -11.51 -2.34
CA LEU A 294 34.92 -10.15 -2.80
C LEU A 294 34.61 -10.10 -4.30
N ASP A 295 35.31 -10.89 -5.11
CA ASP A 295 35.15 -10.92 -6.58
C ASP A 295 33.76 -11.49 -6.95
N ALA A 296 33.35 -12.57 -6.30
CA ALA A 296 32.03 -13.14 -6.47
C ALA A 296 30.93 -12.17 -5.95
N ALA A 297 31.18 -11.45 -4.86
CA ALA A 297 30.25 -10.44 -4.36
C ALA A 297 30.04 -9.31 -5.37
N TYR A 298 31.09 -8.78 -5.98
CA TYR A 298 30.97 -7.79 -7.06
C TYR A 298 30.27 -8.34 -8.31
N SER A 299 30.57 -9.57 -8.68
CA SER A 299 29.95 -10.21 -9.85
C SER A 299 28.43 -10.37 -9.66
N ASN A 300 28.02 -10.84 -8.50
CA ASN A 300 26.60 -10.98 -8.14
C ASN A 300 25.89 -9.61 -8.05
N LEU A 301 26.54 -8.63 -7.44
CA LEU A 301 26.00 -7.26 -7.37
C LEU A 301 25.80 -6.67 -8.77
N ALA A 302 26.75 -6.86 -9.69
CA ALA A 302 26.64 -6.38 -11.05
C ALA A 302 25.45 -6.99 -11.80
N ILE A 303 25.14 -8.27 -11.57
CA ILE A 303 23.93 -8.92 -12.12
C ILE A 303 22.67 -8.29 -11.53
N ALA A 304 22.64 -8.08 -10.21
CA ALA A 304 21.51 -7.44 -9.53
C ALA A 304 21.21 -6.05 -10.09
N GLU A 305 22.26 -5.26 -10.35
CA GLU A 305 22.17 -3.89 -10.84
C GLU A 305 21.74 -3.78 -12.30
N GLN A 306 22.07 -4.76 -13.12
CA GLN A 306 21.71 -4.78 -14.54
C GLN A 306 20.26 -5.20 -14.79
N HIS A 307 19.58 -5.76 -13.81
CA HIS A 307 18.21 -6.22 -13.98
C HIS A 307 17.23 -5.05 -14.15
N PRO A 308 16.30 -5.09 -15.12
CA PRO A 308 15.35 -3.99 -15.37
C PRO A 308 14.46 -3.64 -14.16
N GLN A 309 14.07 -4.66 -13.38
CA GLN A 309 13.32 -4.53 -12.13
C GLN A 309 14.26 -4.69 -10.94
N ARG A 310 15.21 -3.78 -10.81
CA ARG A 310 16.20 -3.85 -9.75
C ARG A 310 15.63 -3.36 -8.42
N ASP A 311 15.99 -4.04 -7.36
CA ASP A 311 15.66 -3.66 -5.99
C ASP A 311 16.77 -2.76 -5.43
N GLU A 312 16.51 -1.46 -5.43
CA GLU A 312 17.49 -0.45 -5.03
C GLU A 312 17.89 -0.56 -3.55
N GLU A 313 16.98 -0.96 -2.67
CA GLU A 313 17.25 -1.01 -1.23
C GLU A 313 18.32 -2.06 -0.90
N ILE A 314 18.11 -3.30 -1.35
CA ILE A 314 19.07 -4.37 -1.09
C ILE A 314 20.39 -4.14 -1.84
N ILE A 315 20.36 -3.52 -3.02
CA ILE A 315 21.55 -3.13 -3.77
C ILE A 315 22.36 -2.09 -2.99
N GLU A 316 21.73 -1.04 -2.49
CA GLU A 316 22.38 0.00 -1.68
C GLU A 316 22.99 -0.59 -0.40
N LYS A 317 22.27 -1.49 0.26
CA LYS A 317 22.75 -2.24 1.44
C LYS A 317 23.96 -3.12 1.09
N THR A 318 23.93 -3.78 -0.05
CA THR A 318 25.04 -4.62 -0.53
C THR A 318 26.27 -3.79 -0.83
N ARG A 319 26.11 -2.65 -1.51
CA ARG A 319 27.21 -1.70 -1.77
C ARG A 319 27.83 -1.18 -0.48
N TYR A 320 26.99 -0.75 0.48
CA TYR A 320 27.47 -0.34 1.79
C TYR A 320 28.33 -1.43 2.44
N LEU A 321 27.86 -2.69 2.44
CA LEU A 321 28.57 -3.81 3.05
C LEU A 321 29.90 -4.12 2.34
N ILE A 322 29.96 -4.03 1.00
CA ILE A 322 31.17 -4.23 0.22
C ILE A 322 32.20 -3.12 0.52
N TYR A 323 31.79 -1.85 0.47
CA TYR A 323 32.72 -0.73 0.73
C TYR A 323 33.19 -0.70 2.18
N LYS A 324 32.34 -1.07 3.13
CA LYS A 324 32.75 -1.26 4.54
C LYS A 324 33.79 -2.38 4.67
N HIS A 325 33.62 -3.49 3.96
CA HIS A 325 34.55 -4.61 3.97
C HIS A 325 35.90 -4.24 3.33
N THR A 326 35.90 -3.46 2.28
CA THR A 326 37.11 -3.01 1.56
C THR A 326 37.77 -1.78 2.19
N HIS A 327 37.32 -1.33 3.38
CA HIS A 327 37.81 -0.14 4.07
C HIS A 327 37.77 1.14 3.22
N ASN A 328 36.84 1.20 2.25
CA ASN A 328 36.56 2.42 1.51
C ASN A 328 35.49 3.23 2.25
N ASP A 329 35.92 3.89 3.33
CA ASP A 329 35.02 4.56 4.26
C ASP A 329 34.22 5.70 3.60
N THR A 330 34.78 6.36 2.60
CA THR A 330 34.08 7.44 1.85
C THR A 330 32.87 6.91 1.10
N GLU A 331 33.03 5.85 0.33
CA GLU A 331 31.89 5.25 -0.40
C GLU A 331 30.93 4.53 0.58
N ALA A 332 31.45 3.86 1.60
CA ALA A 332 30.60 3.24 2.62
C ALA A 332 29.70 4.28 3.31
N LEU A 333 30.24 5.45 3.68
CA LEU A 333 29.48 6.52 4.30
C LEU A 333 28.37 7.05 3.37
N LYS A 334 28.69 7.27 2.10
CA LYS A 334 27.73 7.72 1.08
C LYS A 334 26.53 6.75 0.94
N TRP A 335 26.77 5.44 0.90
CA TRP A 335 25.71 4.45 0.81
C TRP A 335 24.94 4.30 2.11
N CYS A 336 25.59 4.46 3.25
CA CYS A 336 24.95 4.52 4.56
C CYS A 336 23.99 5.71 4.66
N GLU A 337 24.40 6.89 4.20
CA GLU A 337 23.58 8.09 4.16
C GLU A 337 22.33 7.90 3.28
N ARG A 338 22.46 7.27 2.11
CA ARG A 338 21.31 6.95 1.24
C ARG A 338 20.32 6.01 1.93
N LEU A 339 20.81 4.97 2.60
CA LEU A 339 19.97 4.04 3.35
C LEU A 339 19.24 4.76 4.51
N LEU A 340 19.91 5.67 5.20
CA LEU A 340 19.30 6.48 6.27
C LEU A 340 18.22 7.42 5.72
N ILE A 341 18.44 8.07 4.58
CA ILE A 341 17.44 8.92 3.93
C ILE A 341 16.22 8.09 3.57
N ARG A 342 16.40 6.94 2.91
CA ARG A 342 15.31 6.02 2.56
C ARG A 342 14.52 5.55 3.78
N HIS A 343 15.22 5.19 4.85
CA HIS A 343 14.59 4.77 6.10
C HIS A 343 13.79 5.93 6.74
N ASN A 344 14.33 7.14 6.74
CA ASN A 344 13.63 8.33 7.25
C ASN A 344 12.40 8.66 6.41
N ASP A 345 12.46 8.50 5.09
CA ASP A 345 11.31 8.70 4.20
C ASP A 345 10.22 7.65 4.48
N TYR A 346 10.61 6.40 4.64
CA TYR A 346 9.69 5.31 5.04
C TYR A 346 9.02 5.58 6.40
N VAL A 347 9.79 5.97 7.42
CA VAL A 347 9.25 6.31 8.76
C VAL A 347 8.33 7.51 8.67
N ARG A 348 8.68 8.53 7.88
CA ARG A 348 7.84 9.71 7.67
C ARG A 348 6.52 9.34 6.99
N ASP A 349 6.57 8.48 5.97
CA ASP A 349 5.37 8.00 5.27
C ASP A 349 4.45 7.22 6.22
N ILE A 350 4.99 6.36 7.06
CA ILE A 350 4.23 5.67 8.12
C ILE A 350 3.59 6.67 9.10
N VAL A 351 4.36 7.63 9.60
CA VAL A 351 3.88 8.62 10.60
C VAL A 351 2.88 9.59 9.98
N SER A 352 3.02 9.92 8.69
CA SER A 352 2.11 10.81 7.99
C SER A 352 0.79 10.12 7.57
N GLN A 353 0.72 8.78 7.64
CA GLN A 353 -0.49 8.07 7.29
C GLN A 353 -1.59 8.31 8.34
N PRO A 354 -2.80 8.70 7.94
CA PRO A 354 -3.94 8.89 8.85
C PRO A 354 -4.38 7.61 9.57
N VAL A 355 -3.85 6.43 9.19
CA VAL A 355 -4.15 5.13 9.82
C VAL A 355 -3.91 5.16 11.33
N LEU A 356 -2.85 5.84 11.78
CA LEU A 356 -2.57 5.97 13.21
C LEU A 356 -3.65 6.80 13.93
N ASN A 357 -4.08 7.92 13.34
CA ASN A 357 -5.13 8.78 13.89
C ASN A 357 -6.50 8.08 13.84
N TYR A 358 -6.79 7.40 12.73
CA TYR A 358 -8.03 6.62 12.60
C TYR A 358 -8.10 5.46 13.58
N GLN A 359 -6.98 4.79 13.90
CA GLN A 359 -6.96 3.76 14.93
C GLN A 359 -7.19 4.33 16.33
N ILE A 360 -6.65 5.52 16.61
CA ILE A 360 -6.92 6.22 17.87
C ILE A 360 -8.42 6.56 17.95
N ASP A 361 -8.99 7.09 16.88
CA ASP A 361 -10.43 7.41 16.80
C ASP A 361 -11.31 6.16 16.87
N LEU A 362 -10.89 5.06 16.21
CA LEU A 362 -11.60 3.78 16.26
C LEU A 362 -11.46 3.08 17.61
N LEU A 363 -10.29 3.12 18.26
CA LEU A 363 -10.10 2.68 19.65
C LEU A 363 -10.95 3.53 20.59
N GLN A 364 -11.02 4.82 20.34
CA GLN A 364 -11.81 5.77 21.10
C GLN A 364 -13.32 5.52 20.90
N ALA A 365 -13.75 5.31 19.64
CA ALA A 365 -15.15 4.94 19.34
C ALA A 365 -15.52 3.55 19.90
N LYS A 366 -14.59 2.58 19.89
CA LYS A 366 -14.79 1.28 20.58
C LYS A 366 -14.85 1.43 22.08
N LEU A 367 -13.97 2.24 22.67
CA LEU A 367 -14.00 2.57 24.10
C LEU A 367 -15.28 3.30 24.48
N ASP A 368 -15.74 4.29 23.68
CA ASP A 368 -16.97 5.01 23.87
C ASP A 368 -18.21 4.09 23.74
N HIS A 369 -18.16 3.16 22.78
CA HIS A 369 -19.19 2.14 22.61
C HIS A 369 -19.20 1.11 23.75
N GLU A 370 -18.02 0.62 24.20
CA GLU A 370 -17.88 -0.23 25.37
C GLU A 370 -18.26 0.50 26.65
N GLU A 371 -17.92 1.78 26.77
CA GLU A 371 -18.31 2.61 27.90
C GLU A 371 -19.82 2.84 27.92
N SER A 372 -20.45 3.08 26.77
CA SER A 372 -21.89 3.20 26.61
C SER A 372 -22.64 1.88 26.91
N GLN A 373 -22.09 0.74 26.47
CA GLN A 373 -22.60 -0.59 26.80
C GLN A 373 -22.41 -0.90 28.31
N ASN A 374 -21.25 -0.55 28.87
CA ASN A 374 -21.00 -0.71 30.30
C ASN A 374 -21.90 0.18 31.14
N GLN A 375 -22.19 1.41 30.72
CA GLN A 375 -23.18 2.30 31.37
C GLN A 375 -24.60 1.75 31.27
N ALA A 376 -24.98 1.13 30.16
CA ALA A 376 -26.27 0.45 30.02
C ALA A 376 -26.38 -0.76 30.98
N ILE A 377 -25.30 -1.56 31.08
CA ILE A 377 -25.21 -2.69 32.02
C ILE A 377 -25.19 -2.22 33.48
N ILE A 378 -24.54 -1.09 33.78
CA ILE A 378 -24.52 -0.49 35.10
C ILE A 378 -25.92 0.06 35.47
N ARG A 379 -26.66 0.67 34.51
CA ARG A 379 -28.04 1.10 34.72
C ARG A 379 -28.98 -0.07 34.96
N GLU A 380 -28.81 -1.19 34.24
CA GLU A 380 -29.56 -2.43 34.51
C GLU A 380 -29.20 -3.06 35.85
N ARG A 381 -27.94 -2.95 36.30
CA ARG A 381 -27.45 -3.52 37.57
C ARG A 381 -27.67 -2.64 38.78
N ASN A 382 -27.86 -1.31 38.62
CA ASN A 382 -28.27 -0.44 39.74
C ASN A 382 -29.66 -0.78 40.30
N LEU A 383 -30.38 -1.66 39.62
CA LEU A 383 -31.60 -2.30 40.12
C LEU A 383 -31.35 -3.55 40.99
N SER A 384 -30.13 -3.98 41.16
CA SER A 384 -29.77 -5.11 42.06
C SER A 384 -28.50 -4.84 42.85
N ASN A 385 -28.62 -4.50 44.10
CA ASN A 385 -27.65 -3.96 45.07
C ASN A 385 -26.51 -4.88 45.54
N GLN A 386 -26.01 -5.87 44.75
CA GLN A 386 -25.01 -6.83 45.25
C GLN A 386 -23.79 -7.15 44.38
N ARG A 387 -23.49 -6.38 43.30
CA ARG A 387 -22.36 -6.77 42.39
C ARG A 387 -21.23 -5.73 42.18
N ASN A 388 -21.11 -4.70 42.99
CA ASN A 388 -20.22 -3.56 42.76
C ASN A 388 -18.71 -3.87 42.93
N ILE A 389 -18.30 -4.92 43.66
CA ILE A 389 -16.90 -5.16 43.99
C ILE A 389 -16.13 -5.82 42.81
N ALA A 390 -16.80 -6.67 42.04
CA ALA A 390 -16.13 -7.38 40.90
C ALA A 390 -15.81 -6.44 39.73
N VAL A 391 -16.61 -5.36 39.54
CA VAL A 391 -16.38 -4.40 38.45
C VAL A 391 -15.16 -3.50 38.72
N TYR A 392 -14.94 -3.12 40.00
CA TYR A 392 -13.76 -2.32 40.36
C TYR A 392 -12.46 -3.12 40.22
N LEU A 393 -12.49 -4.44 40.48
CA LEU A 393 -11.33 -5.32 40.27
C LEU A 393 -11.00 -5.49 38.79
N ALA A 394 -11.99 -5.57 37.91
CA ALA A 394 -11.75 -5.67 36.47
C ALA A 394 -11.16 -4.37 35.87
N LEU A 395 -11.62 -3.20 36.34
CA LEU A 395 -11.09 -1.92 35.89
C LEU A 395 -9.62 -1.69 36.32
N THR A 396 -9.28 -2.10 37.55
CA THR A 396 -7.89 -2.03 38.02
C THR A 396 -6.95 -2.96 37.29
N ILE A 397 -7.44 -4.17 36.89
CA ILE A 397 -6.65 -5.11 36.10
C ILE A 397 -6.39 -4.56 34.69
N ILE A 398 -7.38 -3.95 34.05
CA ILE A 398 -7.24 -3.33 32.73
C ILE A 398 -6.24 -2.16 32.77
N ILE A 399 -6.30 -1.33 33.82
CA ILE A 399 -5.37 -0.23 34.00
C ILE A 399 -3.93 -0.75 34.21
N LEU A 400 -3.79 -1.80 35.01
CA LEU A 400 -2.47 -2.44 35.23
C LEU A 400 -1.94 -3.10 33.97
N LEU A 401 -2.79 -3.71 33.15
CA LEU A 401 -2.42 -4.28 31.85
C LEU A 401 -2.05 -3.18 30.83
N LEU A 402 -2.79 -2.07 30.82
CA LEU A 402 -2.48 -0.92 29.94
C LEU A 402 -1.14 -0.25 30.32
N ILE A 403 -0.87 -0.13 31.64
CA ILE A 403 0.42 0.37 32.15
C ILE A 403 1.56 -0.60 31.81
N ALA A 404 1.33 -1.91 31.92
CA ALA A 404 2.32 -2.94 31.55
C ALA A 404 2.62 -2.93 30.04
N LEU A 405 1.61 -2.79 29.19
CA LEU A 405 1.73 -2.68 27.74
C LEU A 405 2.48 -1.38 27.32
N GLN A 406 2.21 -0.28 28.01
CA GLN A 406 2.89 0.99 27.76
C GLN A 406 4.38 0.95 28.15
N ARG A 407 4.70 0.36 29.31
CA ARG A 407 6.10 0.11 29.75
C ARG A 407 6.84 -0.83 28.78
N TYR A 408 6.15 -1.82 28.23
CA TYR A 408 6.73 -2.73 27.25
C TYR A 408 7.09 -1.99 25.94
N ARG A 409 6.19 -1.11 25.45
CA ARG A 409 6.43 -0.29 24.23
C ARG A 409 7.58 0.70 24.39
N VAL A 410 7.69 1.35 25.57
CA VAL A 410 8.79 2.27 25.86
C VAL A 410 10.12 1.50 25.88
N LYS A 411 10.17 0.34 26.54
CA LYS A 411 11.39 -0.47 26.64
C LYS A 411 11.86 -1.05 25.29
N GLN A 412 10.94 -1.18 24.32
CA GLN A 412 11.28 -1.60 22.95
C GLN A 412 11.91 -0.45 22.16
N LYS A 413 11.35 0.77 22.29
CA LYS A 413 11.92 1.98 21.65
C LYS A 413 13.31 2.34 22.20
N ASP A 414 13.52 2.15 23.50
CA ASP A 414 14.84 2.37 24.11
C ASP A 414 15.91 1.41 23.56
N ARG A 415 15.53 0.17 23.21
CA ARG A 415 16.44 -0.79 22.57
C ARG A 415 16.78 -0.40 21.13
N ASP A 416 15.79 0.10 20.38
CA ASP A 416 16.03 0.57 19.01
C ASP A 416 16.91 1.82 19.00
N ILE A 417 16.69 2.76 19.94
CA ILE A 417 17.54 3.93 20.15
C ILE A 417 18.96 3.49 20.56
N ALA A 418 19.10 2.54 21.49
CA ALA A 418 20.40 2.02 21.91
C ALA A 418 21.16 1.33 20.76
N HIS A 419 20.45 0.65 19.86
CA HIS A 419 21.04 0.06 18.65
C HIS A 419 21.53 1.14 17.68
N TYR A 420 20.74 2.21 17.47
CA TYR A 420 21.16 3.35 16.64
C TYR A 420 22.31 4.13 17.28
N VAL A 421 22.29 4.31 18.62
CA VAL A 421 23.39 4.96 19.36
C VAL A 421 24.67 4.12 19.26
N ALA A 422 24.59 2.80 19.39
CA ALA A 422 25.74 1.91 19.20
C ALA A 422 26.32 1.95 17.78
N MET A 423 25.45 2.05 16.75
CA MET A 423 25.88 2.24 15.36
C MET A 423 26.53 3.61 15.15
N ILE A 424 26.07 4.63 15.86
CA ILE A 424 26.65 5.99 15.85
C ILE A 424 28.00 6.01 16.55
N ASP A 425 28.14 5.34 17.69
CA ASP A 425 29.43 5.22 18.40
C ASP A 425 30.46 4.47 17.54
N GLU A 426 30.04 3.43 16.78
CA GLU A 426 30.90 2.74 15.82
C GLU A 426 31.30 3.65 14.64
N LEU A 427 30.38 4.50 14.17
CA LEU A 427 30.67 5.53 13.15
C LEU A 427 31.53 6.67 13.69
N GLN A 428 31.43 7.01 14.99
CA GLN A 428 32.28 8.02 15.63
C GLN A 428 33.70 7.53 15.87
N LEU A 429 33.91 6.24 16.11
CA LEU A 429 35.24 5.64 16.22
C LEU A 429 36.03 5.65 14.90
N THR A 430 35.31 5.57 13.76
CA THR A 430 35.87 5.73 12.40
C THR A 430 36.07 7.22 12.02
N ARG A 431 35.60 8.16 12.82
CA ARG A 431 35.58 9.61 12.57
C ARG A 431 36.98 10.27 12.53
N ASN A 432 37.98 9.66 13.10
CA ASN A 432 39.30 10.29 13.24
C ASN A 432 40.09 10.48 11.93
N ASP A 433 39.58 9.94 10.78
CA ASP A 433 40.25 10.03 9.50
C ASP A 433 39.44 10.77 8.39
N ILE A 434 38.25 11.35 8.73
CA ILE A 434 37.39 12.04 7.73
C ILE A 434 37.55 13.56 7.84
N SER A 435 37.68 14.25 6.71
CA SER A 435 37.84 15.70 6.63
C SER A 435 36.69 16.46 7.35
N GLN A 436 37.06 17.38 8.25
CA GLN A 436 36.20 18.18 9.13
C GLN A 436 34.89 18.73 8.49
N PRO A 437 34.86 19.21 7.23
CA PRO A 437 33.64 19.79 6.64
C PRO A 437 32.50 18.82 6.39
N MET A 438 32.81 17.53 6.22
CA MET A 438 31.83 16.49 5.92
C MET A 438 31.21 15.95 7.22
N ALA A 439 32.02 15.86 8.29
CA ALA A 439 31.54 15.51 9.62
C ALA A 439 30.56 16.57 10.17
N ASP A 440 30.87 17.86 9.99
CA ASP A 440 30.03 18.98 10.44
C ASP A 440 28.68 19.10 9.69
N ALA A 441 28.61 18.65 8.44
CA ALA A 441 27.36 18.61 7.68
C ALA A 441 26.45 17.47 8.12
N VAL A 442 27.03 16.29 8.37
CA VAL A 442 26.29 15.11 8.88
C VAL A 442 25.79 15.34 10.31
N ASP A 443 26.64 15.96 11.19
CA ASP A 443 26.25 16.28 12.57
C ASP A 443 25.12 17.32 12.64
N ARG A 444 25.09 18.31 11.76
CA ARG A 444 24.01 19.31 11.70
C ARG A 444 22.68 18.68 11.26
N LEU A 445 22.71 17.91 10.18
CA LEU A 445 21.52 17.21 9.66
C LEU A 445 20.94 16.22 10.69
N TYR A 446 21.82 15.55 11.42
CA TYR A 446 21.47 14.56 12.43
C TYR A 446 20.88 15.19 13.69
N ASN A 447 21.53 16.24 14.21
CA ASN A 447 21.11 16.92 15.45
C ASN A 447 19.77 17.66 15.29
N ASP A 448 19.50 18.26 14.13
CA ASP A 448 18.23 18.91 13.88
C ASP A 448 17.08 17.91 13.77
N ARG A 449 17.33 16.73 13.18
CA ARG A 449 16.33 15.65 13.09
C ARG A 449 16.05 14.99 14.45
N LEU A 450 17.08 14.77 15.27
CA LEU A 450 16.92 14.24 16.64
C LEU A 450 16.18 15.21 17.57
N LYS A 451 16.39 16.51 17.42
CA LYS A 451 15.66 17.52 18.20
C LYS A 451 14.17 17.52 17.88
N ASP A 452 13.80 17.45 16.59
CA ASP A 452 12.40 17.39 16.17
C ASP A 452 11.74 16.08 16.64
N LEU A 453 12.48 14.95 16.58
CA LEU A 453 11.99 13.65 17.04
C LEU A 453 11.85 13.57 18.56
N ASN A 454 12.84 14.08 19.30
CA ASN A 454 12.79 14.16 20.76
C ASN A 454 11.64 15.04 21.23
N ARG A 455 11.43 16.19 20.61
CA ARG A 455 10.33 17.09 20.93
C ARG A 455 8.97 16.42 20.68
N LEU A 456 8.82 15.68 19.60
CA LEU A 456 7.61 14.89 19.33
C LEU A 456 7.42 13.77 20.35
N CYS A 457 8.52 13.09 20.76
CA CYS A 457 8.48 12.04 21.78
C CYS A 457 8.17 12.59 23.17
N GLU A 458 8.76 13.73 23.55
CA GLU A 458 8.50 14.41 24.82
C GLU A 458 7.03 14.87 24.91
N THR A 459 6.51 15.49 23.85
CA THR A 459 5.11 15.92 23.77
C THR A 459 4.15 14.73 23.85
N PHE A 460 4.50 13.60 23.23
CA PHE A 460 3.73 12.35 23.33
C PHE A 460 3.78 11.77 24.75
N TYR A 461 4.94 11.80 25.40
CA TYR A 461 5.14 11.21 26.74
C TYR A 461 4.47 12.03 27.84
N GLU A 462 4.58 13.37 27.79
CA GLU A 462 3.98 14.28 28.77
C GLU A 462 2.46 14.27 28.76
N HIS A 463 1.85 13.73 27.69
CA HIS A 463 0.43 13.90 27.44
C HIS A 463 -0.32 12.58 27.26
N SER A 464 0.18 11.42 27.70
CA SER A 464 -0.37 10.09 27.38
C SER A 464 -1.64 9.64 28.10
N ASP A 465 -2.31 10.45 28.93
CA ASP A 465 -3.32 9.94 29.88
C ASP A 465 -4.78 10.47 29.82
N THR A 466 -5.19 11.37 28.92
CA THR A 466 -6.61 11.83 28.83
C THR A 466 -7.08 12.26 27.43
N SER A 467 -8.41 12.26 27.16
CA SER A 467 -9.04 12.66 25.88
C SER A 467 -8.77 14.11 25.43
N ARG A 468 -8.40 15.00 26.36
CA ARG A 468 -7.88 16.34 26.06
C ARG A 468 -6.50 16.32 25.38
N GLN A 469 -5.82 15.24 25.43
CA GLN A 469 -4.43 15.03 25.08
C GLN A 469 -4.24 14.68 23.60
N VAL A 470 -5.17 13.93 23.02
CA VAL A 470 -5.19 13.66 21.57
C VAL A 470 -5.30 14.97 20.80
N SER A 471 -6.11 15.91 21.34
CA SER A 471 -6.24 17.26 20.78
C SER A 471 -4.95 18.08 20.88
N LYS A 472 -4.17 17.94 21.98
CA LYS A 472 -2.90 18.68 22.17
C LYS A 472 -1.77 18.10 21.33
N VAL A 473 -1.64 16.78 21.23
CA VAL A 473 -0.66 16.13 20.35
C VAL A 473 -0.98 16.47 18.88
N PHE A 474 -2.26 16.47 18.52
CA PHE A 474 -2.69 16.90 17.18
C PHE A 474 -2.37 18.37 16.91
N GLU A 475 -2.60 19.26 17.89
CA GLU A 475 -2.24 20.67 17.77
C GLU A 475 -0.72 20.89 17.68
N GLU A 476 0.08 20.15 18.44
CA GLU A 476 1.54 20.24 18.36
C GLU A 476 2.08 19.71 17.03
N VAL A 477 1.53 18.59 16.53
CA VAL A 477 1.82 18.08 15.18
C VAL A 477 1.38 19.10 14.13
N ARG A 478 0.21 19.71 14.28
CA ARG A 478 -0.28 20.77 13.39
C ARG A 478 0.64 21.97 13.40
N LEU A 479 1.04 22.46 14.59
CA LEU A 479 1.96 23.59 14.73
C LEU A 479 3.34 23.28 14.13
N THR A 480 3.84 22.06 14.31
CA THR A 480 5.11 21.62 13.72
C THR A 480 5.02 21.60 12.18
N ILE A 481 3.90 21.11 11.64
CA ILE A 481 3.64 21.14 10.18
C ILE A 481 3.55 22.58 9.68
N GLU A 482 2.84 23.48 10.38
CA GLU A 482 2.73 24.88 10.01
C GLU A 482 4.07 25.64 10.08
N GLN A 483 4.91 25.33 11.08
CA GLN A 483 6.27 25.87 11.16
C GLN A 483 7.13 25.41 9.97
N ILE A 484 7.03 24.14 9.59
CA ILE A 484 7.76 23.61 8.42
C ILE A 484 7.27 24.27 7.12
N LYS A 485 5.96 24.51 6.99
CA LYS A 485 5.37 25.20 5.82
C LYS A 485 5.80 26.65 5.66
N GLY A 486 5.97 27.35 6.78
CA GLY A 486 6.31 28.78 6.82
C GLY A 486 7.81 29.08 6.78
N ASP A 487 8.66 28.07 6.87
CA ASP A 487 10.11 28.23 6.92
C ASP A 487 10.72 28.17 5.51
N GLU A 488 10.79 29.32 4.85
CA GLU A 488 11.39 29.46 3.51
C GLU A 488 12.85 28.96 3.46
N ALA A 489 13.62 29.12 4.53
CA ALA A 489 15.00 28.64 4.58
C ALA A 489 15.08 27.12 4.50
N ARG A 490 14.14 26.41 5.14
CA ARG A 490 14.03 24.94 5.07
C ARG A 490 13.53 24.46 3.70
N ILE A 491 12.64 25.22 3.07
CA ILE A 491 12.16 24.93 1.72
C ILE A 491 13.32 25.08 0.71
N ASP A 492 14.11 26.12 0.83
CA ASP A 492 15.30 26.34 -0.01
C ASP A 492 16.37 25.27 0.22
N GLU A 493 16.53 24.79 1.46
CA GLU A 493 17.43 23.70 1.78
C GLU A 493 16.94 22.38 1.17
N LEU A 494 15.64 22.09 1.26
CA LEU A 494 15.02 20.92 0.61
C LEU A 494 15.18 20.99 -0.91
N GLU A 495 15.01 22.18 -1.52
CA GLU A 495 15.20 22.38 -2.96
C GLU A 495 16.64 22.09 -3.38
N ARG A 496 17.62 22.60 -2.61
CA ARG A 496 19.06 22.28 -2.83
C ARG A 496 19.38 20.81 -2.69
N MET A 497 18.79 20.13 -1.69
CA MET A 497 18.96 18.69 -1.52
C MET A 497 18.37 17.92 -2.71
N VAL A 498 17.13 18.22 -3.12
CA VAL A 498 16.50 17.58 -4.29
C VAL A 498 17.36 17.77 -5.53
N ASP A 499 17.88 18.96 -5.77
CA ASP A 499 18.75 19.23 -6.91
C ASP A 499 20.07 18.43 -6.83
N SER A 500 20.67 18.35 -5.64
CA SER A 500 21.89 17.59 -5.43
C SER A 500 21.73 16.08 -5.68
N TYR A 501 20.60 15.49 -5.24
CA TYR A 501 20.38 14.03 -5.30
C TYR A 501 19.55 13.58 -6.51
N ARG A 502 18.86 14.48 -7.20
CA ARG A 502 17.98 14.19 -8.32
C ARG A 502 18.42 14.89 -9.62
N ASN A 503 19.74 15.07 -9.79
CA ASN A 503 20.33 15.63 -11.03
C ASN A 503 19.74 16.99 -11.45
N GLY A 504 19.48 17.89 -10.48
CA GLY A 504 19.04 19.25 -10.74
C GLY A 504 17.60 19.35 -11.20
N LEU A 505 16.67 18.49 -10.73
CA LEU A 505 15.29 18.47 -11.21
C LEU A 505 14.54 19.80 -10.98
N MET A 506 14.74 20.47 -9.82
CA MET A 506 14.07 21.73 -9.55
C MET A 506 14.66 22.88 -10.36
N SER A 507 15.98 22.93 -10.48
CA SER A 507 16.67 23.91 -11.34
C SER A 507 16.22 23.77 -12.80
N LYS A 508 16.19 22.57 -13.34
CA LYS A 508 15.69 22.29 -14.69
C LYS A 508 14.22 22.68 -14.87
N LEU A 509 13.38 22.39 -13.86
CA LEU A 509 11.97 22.75 -13.93
C LEU A 509 11.77 24.26 -13.96
N ARG A 510 12.50 25.03 -13.15
CA ARG A 510 12.45 26.50 -13.13
C ARG A 510 12.96 27.13 -14.43
N GLU A 511 14.05 26.59 -14.97
CA GLU A 511 14.67 27.07 -16.20
C GLU A 511 13.78 26.79 -17.43
N GLN A 512 13.23 25.58 -17.52
CA GLN A 512 12.51 25.12 -18.71
C GLN A 512 11.02 25.47 -18.70
N CYS A 513 10.41 25.73 -17.54
CA CYS A 513 8.98 25.99 -17.44
C CYS A 513 8.63 27.16 -16.51
N THR A 514 8.76 28.37 -17.02
CA THR A 514 8.45 29.61 -16.29
C THR A 514 6.94 29.89 -16.11
N LYS A 515 6.07 29.04 -16.67
CA LYS A 515 4.59 29.16 -16.57
C LYS A 515 4.01 28.58 -15.29
N LEU A 516 4.83 27.95 -14.45
CA LEU A 516 4.39 27.37 -13.18
C LEU A 516 4.33 28.45 -12.09
N ASN A 517 3.28 28.42 -11.28
CA ASN A 517 3.16 29.28 -10.11
C ASN A 517 3.84 28.67 -8.88
N ASP A 518 4.00 29.46 -7.80
CA ASP A 518 4.69 29.03 -6.58
C ASP A 518 4.07 27.79 -5.95
N LYS A 519 2.73 27.65 -5.97
CA LYS A 519 2.05 26.48 -5.46
C LYS A 519 2.38 25.22 -6.29
N GLU A 520 2.44 25.36 -7.59
CA GLU A 520 2.82 24.29 -8.51
C GLU A 520 4.31 23.91 -8.32
N LEU A 521 5.19 24.88 -8.13
CA LEU A 521 6.60 24.63 -7.84
C LEU A 521 6.80 23.91 -6.50
N ARG A 522 6.05 24.27 -5.46
CA ARG A 522 6.05 23.54 -4.18
C ARG A 522 5.53 22.10 -4.34
N VAL A 523 4.48 21.88 -5.13
CA VAL A 523 3.99 20.52 -5.45
C VAL A 523 5.07 19.71 -6.17
N ALA A 524 5.81 20.31 -7.11
CA ALA A 524 6.92 19.65 -7.77
C ALA A 524 8.03 19.28 -6.77
N LEU A 525 8.46 20.24 -5.95
CA LEU A 525 9.51 20.05 -4.94
C LEU A 525 9.21 18.87 -4.03
N TYR A 526 8.03 18.85 -3.43
CA TYR A 526 7.64 17.76 -2.54
C TYR A 526 7.47 16.42 -3.27
N SER A 527 7.01 16.43 -4.53
CA SER A 527 6.93 15.21 -5.34
C SER A 527 8.33 14.67 -5.67
N TYR A 528 9.26 15.53 -6.06
CA TYR A 528 10.64 15.14 -6.36
C TYR A 528 11.42 14.72 -5.11
N ALA A 529 11.06 15.25 -3.94
CA ALA A 529 11.57 14.82 -2.65
C ALA A 529 10.98 13.46 -2.19
N GLY A 530 9.98 12.90 -2.90
CA GLY A 530 9.39 11.59 -2.61
C GLY A 530 8.29 11.62 -1.54
N PHE A 531 7.66 12.76 -1.30
CA PHE A 531 6.53 12.82 -0.37
C PHE A 531 5.28 12.18 -0.96
N SER A 532 4.51 11.49 -0.14
CA SER A 532 3.22 10.93 -0.53
C SER A 532 2.20 12.01 -0.93
N ALA A 533 1.23 11.68 -1.76
CA ALA A 533 0.18 12.62 -2.19
C ALA A 533 -0.58 13.24 -1.00
N ARG A 534 -0.76 12.50 0.10
CA ARG A 534 -1.40 13.00 1.32
C ARG A 534 -0.52 14.02 2.04
N ALA A 535 0.77 13.72 2.20
CA ALA A 535 1.72 14.65 2.80
C ALA A 535 1.80 15.96 1.99
N ILE A 536 1.90 15.85 0.67
CA ILE A 536 1.89 17.01 -0.22
C ILE A 536 0.62 17.84 -0.05
N SER A 537 -0.55 17.18 0.03
CA SER A 537 -1.83 17.87 0.22
C SER A 537 -1.86 18.71 1.50
N VAL A 538 -1.26 18.21 2.57
CA VAL A 538 -1.12 18.94 3.84
C VAL A 538 -0.19 20.14 3.68
N PHE A 539 0.97 19.97 3.05
CA PHE A 539 1.96 21.04 2.89
C PHE A 539 1.52 22.17 1.95
N VAL A 540 0.65 21.89 0.97
CA VAL A 540 0.20 22.92 0.00
C VAL A 540 -1.24 23.38 0.22
N ASP A 541 -1.83 23.09 1.37
CA ASP A 541 -3.21 23.43 1.74
C ASP A 541 -4.20 23.03 0.64
N SER A 542 -4.26 21.73 0.37
CA SER A 542 -5.10 21.18 -0.70
C SER A 542 -5.72 19.86 -0.23
N ASN A 543 -6.55 19.24 -1.05
CA ASN A 543 -6.97 17.86 -0.83
C ASN A 543 -6.41 16.96 -1.94
N PRO A 544 -6.35 15.63 -1.73
CA PRO A 544 -5.74 14.71 -2.70
C PRO A 544 -6.36 14.78 -4.11
N VAL A 545 -7.68 15.03 -4.20
CA VAL A 545 -8.37 15.16 -5.50
C VAL A 545 -7.95 16.46 -6.20
N ALA A 546 -7.85 17.57 -5.46
CA ALA A 546 -7.37 18.84 -6.00
C ALA A 546 -5.88 18.74 -6.37
N LEU A 547 -5.07 18.05 -5.57
CA LEU A 547 -3.66 17.79 -5.86
C LEU A 547 -3.48 17.03 -7.19
N SER A 548 -4.27 16.00 -7.43
CA SER A 548 -4.25 15.27 -8.71
C SER A 548 -4.56 16.19 -9.90
N LYS A 549 -5.53 17.11 -9.74
CA LYS A 549 -5.83 18.11 -10.76
C LYS A 549 -4.68 19.10 -10.96
N ILE A 550 -3.98 19.48 -9.88
CA ILE A 550 -2.80 20.34 -9.97
C ILE A 550 -1.69 19.60 -10.73
N LYS A 551 -1.35 18.37 -10.34
CA LYS A 551 -0.34 17.55 -11.04
C LYS A 551 -0.68 17.35 -12.51
N TYR A 552 -1.94 17.12 -12.85
CA TYR A 552 -2.38 17.02 -14.23
C TYR A 552 -2.15 18.31 -15.04
N ARG A 553 -2.53 19.47 -14.48
CA ARG A 553 -2.29 20.78 -15.12
C ARG A 553 -0.80 21.08 -15.28
N MET A 554 0.00 20.78 -14.27
CA MET A 554 1.45 20.93 -14.32
C MET A 554 2.05 20.08 -15.45
N LYS A 555 1.62 18.82 -15.57
CA LYS A 555 2.02 17.92 -16.67
C LYS A 555 1.73 18.53 -18.04
N THR A 556 0.55 19.13 -18.21
CA THR A 556 0.19 19.83 -19.46
C THR A 556 1.10 21.03 -19.70
N LYS A 557 1.31 21.87 -18.67
CA LYS A 557 2.19 23.04 -18.77
C LYS A 557 3.65 22.66 -19.08
N ILE A 558 4.19 21.62 -18.46
CA ILE A 558 5.55 21.15 -18.71
C ILE A 558 5.69 20.65 -20.15
N LYS A 559 4.69 19.93 -20.67
CA LYS A 559 4.67 19.52 -22.08
C LYS A 559 4.60 20.71 -23.04
N GLU A 560 3.80 21.73 -22.72
CA GLU A 560 3.69 22.95 -23.52
C GLU A 560 4.98 23.79 -23.52
N CYS A 561 5.79 23.70 -22.46
CA CYS A 561 7.09 24.36 -22.39
C CYS A 561 8.14 23.69 -23.30
N ASN A 562 7.92 22.45 -23.71
CA ASN A 562 8.72 21.67 -24.66
C ASN A 562 10.24 21.69 -24.36
N GLY A 563 10.60 21.67 -23.07
CA GLY A 563 11.99 21.62 -22.62
C GLY A 563 12.63 20.24 -22.86
N PRO A 564 13.96 20.16 -22.95
CA PRO A 564 14.68 18.90 -23.23
C PRO A 564 14.47 17.83 -22.15
N ASP A 565 14.16 18.21 -20.92
CA ASP A 565 13.93 17.28 -19.79
C ASP A 565 12.43 17.09 -19.46
N ALA A 566 11.51 17.50 -20.32
CA ALA A 566 10.08 17.49 -20.04
C ALA A 566 9.55 16.12 -19.60
N ASP A 567 9.96 15.03 -20.26
CA ASP A 567 9.55 13.67 -19.90
C ASP A 567 10.11 13.25 -18.55
N LEU A 568 11.36 13.56 -18.25
CA LEU A 568 12.00 13.28 -16.96
C LEU A 568 11.30 14.04 -15.81
N LEU A 569 10.98 15.32 -16.02
CA LEU A 569 10.27 16.16 -15.05
C LEU A 569 8.86 15.64 -14.78
N ILE A 570 8.17 15.15 -15.81
CA ILE A 570 6.83 14.58 -15.71
C ILE A 570 6.86 13.23 -15.01
N GLN A 571 7.81 12.37 -15.35
CA GLN A 571 7.95 11.04 -14.73
C GLN A 571 8.11 11.17 -13.22
N ASN A 572 9.00 12.03 -12.74
CA ASN A 572 9.21 12.24 -11.31
C ASN A 572 8.06 12.94 -10.57
N LEU A 573 7.08 13.52 -11.29
CA LEU A 573 5.84 14.02 -10.69
C LEU A 573 4.81 12.91 -10.40
N ILE A 574 4.94 11.74 -11.06
CA ILE A 574 3.92 10.69 -11.09
C ILE A 574 4.30 9.54 -10.16
N ASP A 575 5.58 9.22 -10.04
CA ASP A 575 6.09 7.98 -9.44
C ASP A 575 5.99 7.91 -7.91
N HIS A 576 5.19 8.83 -7.27
CA HIS A 576 4.98 8.76 -5.80
C HIS A 576 3.56 9.15 -5.41
#